data_6ea552b954bb68823eed6b28d4223892
#
_entry.id   6ea552b954bb68823eed6b28d4223892
#
_cell.length_a   1.000
_cell.length_b   1.000
_cell.length_c   1.000
_cell.angle_alpha   90.00
_cell.angle_beta   90.00
_cell.angle_gamma   90.00
#
_symmetry.space_group_name_H-M   'P 1'
#
loop_
_entity.id
_entity.type
_entity.pdbx_description
1 polymer ?
#
loop_
_entity_poly.entity_id
_entity_poly.type
_entity_poly.pdbx_seq_one_letter_code
_entity_poly.pdbx_strand_id
1 'polypeptide(L)'
;MKNIKLRIVYLILGAALLLFALFMLAVNVVIPAHFVSEAEKALRNEAQYENRTIPYTYEGEVYDDDWDDGAEEHFFTPSIVFLELENGYQPNTWSQDTYRLEKKLLAYCSERSVAPNRCHDFKADKHHLIFMPVQEDYGNSEKPYSYIMYIDIGPITRYIVTLNWAFFGVLLAISSVMCLLGFRFGRDIEKEAERQQTFFQNASHELKTPLMAIQGYAEGIQAGVMDTGSAAEVILAESDRMTGLVDELLDISKIDMGRQPLTLSETDIRELLYDSIRAVEPAAAASGITIAPDFPEEPIMVKCDDTQIRRAVTNILTNGLRYARSKLCLTCRPDKQNVIIRIQDDGDGIAEGDLPHIFERFYMGKSGKSGIGLALTKEIIHLHKGTIRAYNGDS
;
A
#
# COMPACT_ATOMS: atom_id res chain seq x y z
N MET A 1 20.33 -1.97 -7.75
CA MET A 1 19.09 -2.04 -6.96
C MET A 1 19.02 -1.15 -5.72
N LYS A 2 20.08 -0.43 -5.32
CA LYS A 2 20.17 0.35 -4.05
C LYS A 2 19.14 1.50 -3.83
N ASN A 3 18.19 1.75 -4.73
CA ASN A 3 17.37 2.99 -4.66
C ASN A 3 15.85 2.79 -4.89
N ILE A 4 15.30 1.57 -4.79
CA ILE A 4 13.84 1.38 -5.02
C ILE A 4 13.03 2.11 -3.95
N LYS A 5 13.42 2.03 -2.67
CA LYS A 5 12.77 2.74 -1.55
C LYS A 5 12.72 4.25 -1.80
N LEU A 6 13.87 4.84 -2.14
CA LEU A 6 13.98 6.27 -2.43
C LEU A 6 13.14 6.68 -3.66
N ARG A 7 13.09 5.87 -4.71
CA ARG A 7 12.26 6.15 -5.89
C ARG A 7 10.78 6.16 -5.57
N ILE A 8 10.29 5.19 -4.77
CA ILE A 8 8.89 5.13 -4.32
C ILE A 8 8.57 6.37 -3.49
N VAL A 9 9.42 6.74 -2.53
CA VAL A 9 9.23 7.93 -1.68
C VAL A 9 9.22 9.20 -2.51
N TYR A 10 10.13 9.38 -3.46
CA TYR A 10 10.15 10.56 -4.35
C TYR A 10 8.91 10.63 -5.25
N LEU A 11 8.41 9.50 -5.74
CA LEU A 11 7.19 9.45 -6.55
C LEU A 11 5.96 9.87 -5.73
N ILE A 12 5.84 9.37 -4.50
CA ILE A 12 4.76 9.75 -3.57
C ILE A 12 4.82 11.25 -3.24
N LEU A 13 6.01 11.74 -2.89
CA LEU A 13 6.21 13.18 -2.58
C LEU A 13 5.93 14.06 -3.79
N GLY A 14 6.37 13.66 -4.99
CA GLY A 14 6.10 14.38 -6.22
C GLY A 14 4.60 14.45 -6.56
N ALA A 15 3.87 13.35 -6.40
CA ALA A 15 2.42 13.32 -6.58
C ALA A 15 1.71 14.20 -5.54
N ALA A 16 2.12 14.16 -4.29
CA ALA A 16 1.57 14.99 -3.22
C ALA A 16 1.79 16.49 -3.49
N LEU A 17 3.00 16.88 -3.93
CA LEU A 17 3.31 18.26 -4.32
C LEU A 17 2.48 18.74 -5.50
N LEU A 18 2.28 17.89 -6.51
CA LEU A 18 1.45 18.23 -7.66
C LEU A 18 -0.01 18.47 -7.23
N LEU A 19 -0.58 17.58 -6.44
CA LEU A 19 -1.94 17.73 -5.91
C LEU A 19 -2.07 19.00 -5.07
N PHE A 20 -1.08 19.29 -4.24
CA PHE A 20 -1.05 20.52 -3.44
C PHE A 20 -1.01 21.77 -4.32
N ALA A 21 -0.18 21.79 -5.36
CA ALA A 21 -0.08 22.91 -6.29
C ALA A 21 -1.41 23.15 -7.04
N LEU A 22 -2.07 22.08 -7.52
CA LEU A 22 -3.37 22.17 -8.17
C LEU A 22 -4.46 22.68 -7.24
N PHE A 23 -4.49 22.19 -6.01
CA PHE A 23 -5.43 22.66 -5.01
C PHE A 23 -5.21 24.13 -4.67
N MET A 24 -3.95 24.54 -4.44
CA MET A 24 -3.60 25.94 -4.16
C MET A 24 -4.01 26.87 -5.30
N LEU A 25 -3.82 26.44 -6.55
CA LEU A 25 -4.29 27.20 -7.72
C LEU A 25 -5.81 27.35 -7.71
N ALA A 26 -6.55 26.27 -7.51
CA ALA A 26 -8.00 26.28 -7.50
C ALA A 26 -8.55 27.18 -6.37
N VAL A 27 -8.08 27.00 -5.15
CA VAL A 27 -8.61 27.69 -3.98
C VAL A 27 -8.19 29.15 -3.89
N ASN A 28 -6.97 29.49 -4.31
CA ASN A 28 -6.45 30.85 -4.17
C ASN A 28 -6.63 31.74 -5.43
N VAL A 29 -6.96 31.15 -6.57
CA VAL A 29 -7.15 31.90 -7.81
C VAL A 29 -8.60 31.80 -8.31
N VAL A 30 -9.10 30.58 -8.48
CA VAL A 30 -10.42 30.39 -9.11
C VAL A 30 -11.55 30.80 -8.18
N ILE A 31 -11.51 30.38 -6.91
CA ILE A 31 -12.56 30.70 -5.94
C ILE A 31 -12.66 32.22 -5.68
N PRO A 32 -11.59 32.95 -5.34
CA PRO A 32 -11.68 34.40 -5.15
C PRO A 32 -12.17 35.14 -6.40
N ALA A 33 -11.67 34.76 -7.60
CA ALA A 33 -12.12 35.38 -8.83
C ALA A 33 -13.62 35.18 -9.09
N HIS A 34 -14.15 34.00 -8.75
CA HIS A 34 -15.58 33.72 -8.83
C HIS A 34 -16.39 34.64 -7.90
N PHE A 35 -16.00 34.75 -6.61
CA PHE A 35 -16.71 35.60 -5.65
C PHE A 35 -16.63 37.09 -5.98
N VAL A 36 -15.50 37.58 -6.48
CA VAL A 36 -15.40 38.95 -6.99
C VAL A 36 -16.38 39.18 -8.14
N SER A 37 -16.41 38.24 -9.10
CA SER A 37 -17.33 38.34 -10.25
C SER A 37 -18.81 38.32 -9.82
N GLU A 38 -19.18 37.47 -8.86
CA GLU A 38 -20.55 37.43 -8.33
C GLU A 38 -20.91 38.71 -7.56
N ALA A 39 -19.99 39.24 -6.74
CA ALA A 39 -20.18 40.50 -6.05
C ALA A 39 -20.38 41.68 -7.03
N GLU A 40 -19.59 41.75 -8.10
CA GLU A 40 -19.77 42.78 -9.17
C GLU A 40 -21.11 42.65 -9.87
N LYS A 41 -21.56 41.41 -10.20
CA LYS A 41 -22.86 41.17 -10.79
C LYS A 41 -24.01 41.61 -9.88
N ALA A 42 -23.91 41.23 -8.59
CA ALA A 42 -24.93 41.61 -7.59
C ALA A 42 -25.07 43.13 -7.51
N LEU A 43 -23.94 43.86 -7.35
CA LEU A 43 -23.96 45.33 -7.32
C LEU A 43 -24.52 45.95 -8.61
N ARG A 44 -24.19 45.43 -9.77
CA ARG A 44 -24.72 45.92 -11.04
C ARG A 44 -26.23 45.66 -11.17
N ASN A 45 -26.69 44.51 -10.77
CA ASN A 45 -28.10 44.16 -10.80
C ASN A 45 -28.89 45.07 -9.90
N GLU A 46 -28.44 45.30 -8.67
CA GLU A 46 -29.10 46.17 -7.70
C GLU A 46 -29.20 47.60 -8.22
N ALA A 47 -28.12 48.16 -8.76
CA ALA A 47 -28.11 49.47 -9.37
C ALA A 47 -29.07 49.59 -10.58
N GLN A 48 -29.39 48.50 -11.27
CA GLN A 48 -30.36 48.48 -12.37
C GLN A 48 -31.81 48.38 -11.86
N TYR A 49 -32.05 47.71 -10.72
CA TYR A 49 -33.39 47.59 -10.12
C TYR A 49 -33.87 48.91 -9.54
N GLU A 50 -33.04 49.66 -8.82
CA GLU A 50 -33.39 50.97 -8.29
C GLU A 50 -33.74 51.98 -9.39
N ASN A 51 -33.12 51.91 -10.56
CA ASN A 51 -33.47 52.73 -11.70
C ASN A 51 -34.85 52.41 -12.32
N ARG A 52 -35.57 51.39 -11.86
CA ARG A 52 -36.85 50.96 -12.47
C ARG A 52 -38.07 51.22 -11.59
N THR A 53 -37.95 51.47 -10.28
CA THR A 53 -39.14 51.53 -9.47
C THR A 53 -38.93 52.40 -8.21
N ILE A 54 -39.30 53.68 -8.28
CA ILE A 54 -39.96 54.36 -7.16
C ILE A 54 -41.07 55.22 -7.69
N PRO A 55 -42.34 54.78 -7.71
CA PRO A 55 -43.44 55.70 -7.58
C PRO A 55 -43.54 56.01 -6.10
N TYR A 56 -43.12 57.21 -5.68
CA TYR A 56 -43.50 57.78 -4.37
C TYR A 56 -45.00 57.89 -4.32
N THR A 57 -45.67 57.00 -3.62
CA THR A 57 -46.98 57.23 -3.01
C THR A 57 -46.85 57.00 -1.53
N TYR A 58 -46.71 58.14 -0.83
CA TYR A 58 -46.94 58.24 0.61
C TYR A 58 -48.46 58.08 0.80
N GLU A 59 -48.88 56.89 1.17
CA GLU A 59 -50.13 56.63 1.93
C GLU A 59 -50.08 55.17 2.37
N GLY A 60 -50.30 54.98 3.72
CA GLY A 60 -50.13 53.72 4.39
C GLY A 60 -51.06 52.63 3.86
N GLU A 61 -50.51 51.63 3.29
CA GLU A 61 -51.15 50.34 3.14
C GLU A 61 -50.12 49.23 3.45
N VAL A 62 -50.59 48.33 4.33
CA VAL A 62 -49.92 47.11 4.77
C VAL A 62 -49.65 46.25 3.56
N TYR A 63 -48.39 45.97 3.26
CA TYR A 63 -48.05 45.00 2.23
C TYR A 63 -48.28 43.58 2.77
N ASP A 64 -49.16 42.85 2.09
CA ASP A 64 -49.35 41.41 2.17
C ASP A 64 -48.15 40.73 1.55
N ASP A 65 -47.49 39.83 2.30
CA ASP A 65 -46.31 39.08 1.89
C ASP A 65 -46.73 37.93 0.96
N ASP A 66 -46.91 38.17 -0.31
CA ASP A 66 -46.88 37.13 -1.36
C ASP A 66 -45.61 37.29 -2.19
N TRP A 67 -44.50 36.80 -1.64
CA TRP A 67 -43.27 36.57 -2.39
C TRP A 67 -43.37 35.19 -3.09
N ASP A 68 -43.53 35.25 -4.40
CA ASP A 68 -43.47 34.10 -5.29
C ASP A 68 -42.03 33.53 -5.27
N ASP A 69 -41.88 32.32 -4.73
CA ASP A 69 -40.65 31.55 -4.59
C ASP A 69 -40.08 31.05 -5.93
N GLY A 70 -39.69 31.97 -6.78
CA GLY A 70 -38.90 31.69 -7.99
C GLY A 70 -37.40 31.92 -7.79
N ALA A 71 -36.92 32.07 -6.56
CA ALA A 71 -35.48 32.25 -6.28
C ALA A 71 -34.76 30.93 -6.40
N GLU A 72 -33.98 30.75 -7.46
CA GLU A 72 -32.87 29.79 -7.46
C GLU A 72 -32.10 29.94 -6.15
N GLU A 73 -31.92 28.84 -5.41
CA GLU A 73 -31.12 28.79 -4.19
C GLU A 73 -29.69 29.26 -4.47
N HIS A 74 -29.44 30.54 -4.34
CA HIS A 74 -28.09 31.07 -4.31
C HIS A 74 -27.46 30.74 -2.96
N PHE A 75 -26.55 29.83 -2.95
CA PHE A 75 -25.78 29.33 -1.78
C PHE A 75 -25.06 30.44 -0.98
N PHE A 76 -25.03 31.68 -1.49
CA PHE A 76 -24.48 32.86 -0.82
C PHE A 76 -25.09 34.10 -1.46
N THR A 77 -26.05 34.70 -0.81
CA THR A 77 -26.47 36.06 -1.13
C THR A 77 -25.56 37.02 -0.35
N PRO A 78 -24.60 37.70 -0.98
CA PRO A 78 -23.81 38.69 -0.30
C PRO A 78 -24.71 39.84 0.09
N SER A 79 -24.75 40.16 1.38
CA SER A 79 -25.53 41.32 1.87
C SER A 79 -24.95 42.60 1.27
N ILE A 80 -25.71 43.29 0.43
CA ILE A 80 -25.35 44.61 -0.07
C ILE A 80 -25.61 45.62 1.03
N VAL A 81 -24.60 46.43 1.32
CA VAL A 81 -24.70 47.52 2.31
C VAL A 81 -24.71 48.84 1.54
N PHE A 82 -25.67 49.70 1.91
CA PHE A 82 -25.84 51.03 1.33
C PHE A 82 -25.26 52.06 2.27
N LEU A 83 -24.46 52.97 1.74
CA LEU A 83 -23.86 54.08 2.49
C LEU A 83 -24.29 55.41 1.84
N GLU A 84 -25.20 56.12 2.48
CA GLU A 84 -25.68 57.41 2.00
C GLU A 84 -24.66 58.53 2.24
N LEU A 85 -24.49 59.41 1.27
CA LEU A 85 -23.51 60.50 1.30
C LEU A 85 -24.14 61.88 1.61
N GLU A 86 -25.49 61.98 1.65
CA GLU A 86 -26.20 63.25 1.98
C GLU A 86 -26.36 63.46 3.46
N ASN A 87 -26.27 64.72 3.90
CA ASN A 87 -26.51 65.23 5.29
C ASN A 87 -25.51 64.84 6.40
N GLY A 88 -24.26 64.62 6.05
CA GLY A 88 -23.23 64.32 7.05
C GLY A 88 -23.37 62.89 7.56
N TYR A 89 -22.48 62.08 7.10
CA TYR A 89 -22.38 60.63 7.40
C TYR A 89 -22.77 60.32 8.86
N GLN A 90 -23.91 59.68 9.07
CA GLN A 90 -24.26 59.05 10.32
C GLN A 90 -24.17 57.52 10.10
N PRO A 91 -23.23 56.86 10.75
CA PRO A 91 -23.11 55.40 10.62
C PRO A 91 -24.37 54.74 11.16
N ASN A 92 -25.07 54.01 10.33
CA ASN A 92 -26.23 53.22 10.72
C ASN A 92 -25.85 51.91 11.40
N THR A 93 -24.61 51.81 11.89
CA THR A 93 -24.04 50.58 12.43
C THR A 93 -23.63 50.68 13.88
N TRP A 94 -24.09 49.69 14.66
CA TRP A 94 -23.77 49.52 16.08
C TRP A 94 -22.34 48.99 16.34
N SER A 95 -21.56 48.68 15.28
CA SER A 95 -20.22 48.10 15.36
C SER A 95 -19.14 49.14 15.09
N GLN A 96 -18.19 49.29 16.02
CA GLN A 96 -17.03 50.17 15.87
C GLN A 96 -16.15 49.76 14.66
N ASP A 97 -16.13 48.47 14.32
CA ASP A 97 -15.29 47.96 13.19
C ASP A 97 -15.89 48.37 11.85
N THR A 98 -17.22 48.28 11.69
CA THR A 98 -17.92 48.75 10.47
C THR A 98 -17.78 50.25 10.32
N TYR A 99 -17.93 51.01 11.37
CA TYR A 99 -17.73 52.46 11.34
C TYR A 99 -16.34 52.88 10.86
N ARG A 100 -15.29 52.19 11.37
CA ARG A 100 -13.90 52.48 10.94
C ARG A 100 -13.68 52.11 9.48
N LEU A 101 -14.28 51.00 9.01
CA LEU A 101 -14.19 50.54 7.65
C LEU A 101 -14.85 51.53 6.69
N GLU A 102 -16.07 51.96 6.97
CA GLU A 102 -16.83 52.92 6.17
C GLU A 102 -16.12 54.28 6.10
N LYS A 103 -15.55 54.74 7.23
CA LYS A 103 -14.76 55.98 7.25
C LYS A 103 -13.50 55.86 6.35
N LYS A 104 -12.83 54.73 6.34
CA LYS A 104 -11.68 54.47 5.44
C LYS A 104 -12.14 54.42 3.98
N LEU A 105 -13.30 53.82 3.69
CA LEU A 105 -13.85 53.76 2.33
C LEU A 105 -14.18 55.15 1.82
N LEU A 106 -14.83 55.99 2.65
CA LEU A 106 -15.13 57.39 2.32
C LEU A 106 -13.88 58.22 2.08
N ALA A 107 -12.86 58.08 2.93
CA ALA A 107 -11.58 58.75 2.74
C ALA A 107 -10.93 58.31 1.41
N TYR A 108 -10.95 57.00 1.09
CA TYR A 108 -10.46 56.50 -0.18
C TYR A 108 -11.17 57.09 -1.39
N CYS A 109 -12.52 57.23 -1.32
CA CYS A 109 -13.32 57.85 -2.37
C CYS A 109 -13.08 59.34 -2.54
N SER A 110 -12.80 60.06 -1.43
CA SER A 110 -12.52 61.51 -1.45
C SER A 110 -11.13 61.84 -1.98
N GLU A 111 -10.14 61.01 -1.70
CA GLU A 111 -8.77 61.19 -2.13
C GLU A 111 -8.53 60.79 -3.60
N ARG A 112 -9.34 59.87 -4.10
CA ARG A 112 -9.27 59.37 -5.47
C ARG A 112 -10.52 59.66 -6.21
N SER A 113 -10.42 60.22 -7.42
CA SER A 113 -11.57 60.42 -8.33
C SER A 113 -12.10 59.04 -8.75
N VAL A 114 -12.97 58.44 -7.93
CA VAL A 114 -13.56 57.14 -8.21
C VAL A 114 -14.68 57.33 -9.25
N ALA A 115 -14.65 56.53 -10.32
CA ALA A 115 -15.66 56.67 -11.36
C ALA A 115 -17.05 56.17 -10.85
N PRO A 116 -18.11 56.97 -10.99
CA PRO A 116 -19.45 56.54 -10.56
C PRO A 116 -19.95 55.40 -11.47
N ASN A 117 -20.88 54.59 -10.95
CA ASN A 117 -21.53 53.47 -11.63
C ASN A 117 -20.56 52.39 -12.15
N ARG A 118 -19.40 52.26 -11.50
CA ARG A 118 -18.41 51.17 -11.76
C ARG A 118 -18.01 50.49 -10.45
N CYS A 119 -17.79 49.18 -10.54
CA CYS A 119 -17.28 48.41 -9.42
C CYS A 119 -15.81 48.71 -9.21
N HIS A 120 -15.42 48.86 -7.93
CA HIS A 120 -14.06 49.11 -7.47
C HIS A 120 -13.69 48.14 -6.36
N ASP A 121 -12.41 47.84 -6.23
CA ASP A 121 -11.83 46.97 -5.21
C ASP A 121 -11.18 47.84 -4.11
N PHE A 122 -11.50 47.53 -2.84
CA PHE A 122 -10.95 48.23 -1.67
C PHE A 122 -10.59 47.24 -0.59
N LYS A 123 -9.35 47.25 -0.14
CA LYS A 123 -8.85 46.38 0.93
C LYS A 123 -8.39 47.22 2.11
N ALA A 124 -8.96 46.91 3.27
CA ALA A 124 -8.59 47.57 4.54
C ALA A 124 -8.69 46.58 5.70
N ASP A 125 -7.60 46.45 6.48
CA ASP A 125 -7.54 45.58 7.65
C ASP A 125 -7.92 44.11 7.31
N LYS A 126 -9.06 43.64 7.84
CA LYS A 126 -9.57 42.26 7.62
C LYS A 126 -10.64 42.18 6.54
N HIS A 127 -10.97 43.32 5.93
CA HIS A 127 -12.08 43.49 4.99
C HIS A 127 -11.57 43.63 3.57
N HIS A 128 -12.30 43.02 2.65
CA HIS A 128 -12.08 43.15 1.22
C HIS A 128 -13.43 43.53 0.58
N LEU A 129 -13.59 44.80 0.25
CA LEU A 129 -14.84 45.35 -0.26
C LEU A 129 -14.79 45.42 -1.78
N ILE A 130 -15.84 44.93 -2.41
CA ILE A 130 -16.19 45.33 -3.79
C ILE A 130 -17.29 46.38 -3.61
N PHE A 131 -17.05 47.58 -4.12
CA PHE A 131 -17.97 48.70 -3.94
C PHE A 131 -18.25 49.39 -5.27
N MET A 132 -19.40 50.06 -5.33
CA MET A 132 -19.84 50.84 -6.46
C MET A 132 -20.45 52.16 -5.95
N PRO A 133 -19.86 53.33 -6.24
CA PRO A 133 -20.50 54.62 -6.06
C PRO A 133 -21.60 54.77 -7.10
N VAL A 134 -22.81 55.05 -6.64
CA VAL A 134 -23.96 55.31 -7.51
C VAL A 134 -24.30 56.78 -7.45
N GLN A 135 -24.52 57.38 -8.60
CA GLN A 135 -24.95 58.75 -8.72
C GLN A 135 -26.23 58.80 -9.57
N GLU A 136 -27.34 59.21 -8.95
CA GLU A 136 -28.64 59.30 -9.58
C GLU A 136 -29.07 60.76 -9.76
N ASP A 137 -29.50 61.10 -10.96
CA ASP A 137 -29.99 62.42 -11.31
C ASP A 137 -31.53 62.38 -11.39
N TYR A 138 -32.19 62.83 -10.32
CA TYR A 138 -33.65 62.87 -10.25
C TYR A 138 -34.25 64.14 -10.86
N GLY A 139 -33.68 64.71 -11.87
CA GLY A 139 -34.25 65.75 -12.77
C GLY A 139 -34.94 67.00 -12.12
N ASN A 140 -35.23 66.94 -10.84
CA ASN A 140 -35.90 68.01 -10.07
C ASN A 140 -35.13 68.48 -8.84
N SER A 141 -33.98 67.92 -8.51
CA SER A 141 -33.15 68.32 -7.37
C SER A 141 -31.90 69.06 -7.85
N GLU A 142 -31.56 70.17 -7.16
CA GLU A 142 -30.33 70.92 -7.44
C GLU A 142 -29.02 70.14 -7.21
N LYS A 143 -29.10 68.93 -6.62
CA LYS A 143 -27.96 68.04 -6.41
C LYS A 143 -28.32 66.58 -6.70
N PRO A 144 -27.50 65.84 -7.43
CA PRO A 144 -27.71 64.41 -7.60
C PRO A 144 -27.57 63.67 -6.27
N TYR A 145 -28.44 62.70 -6.04
CA TYR A 145 -28.34 61.81 -4.87
C TYR A 145 -27.17 60.88 -5.10
N SER A 146 -26.30 60.72 -4.09
CA SER A 146 -25.11 59.88 -4.19
C SER A 146 -25.04 58.95 -2.99
N TYR A 147 -24.88 57.70 -3.26
CA TYR A 147 -24.63 56.65 -2.26
C TYR A 147 -23.58 55.65 -2.71
N ILE A 148 -23.03 54.87 -1.80
CA ILE A 148 -22.08 53.82 -2.11
C ILE A 148 -22.72 52.48 -1.70
N MET A 149 -22.80 51.56 -2.65
CA MET A 149 -23.09 50.15 -2.37
C MET A 149 -21.80 49.38 -2.21
N TYR A 150 -21.74 48.51 -1.21
CA TYR A 150 -20.59 47.63 -1.08
C TYR A 150 -20.94 46.23 -0.57
N ILE A 151 -20.08 45.26 -0.87
CA ILE A 151 -20.14 43.88 -0.43
C ILE A 151 -18.76 43.53 0.18
N ASP A 152 -18.76 43.03 1.42
CA ASP A 152 -17.53 42.56 2.06
C ASP A 152 -17.29 41.08 1.78
N ILE A 153 -16.29 40.79 0.96
CA ILE A 153 -15.81 39.42 0.66
C ILE A 153 -14.63 39.01 1.58
N GLY A 154 -14.27 39.83 2.59
CA GLY A 154 -13.21 39.56 3.56
C GLY A 154 -13.42 38.27 4.37
N PRO A 155 -14.64 37.91 4.81
CA PRO A 155 -14.90 36.62 5.44
C PRO A 155 -14.49 35.44 4.57
N ILE A 156 -14.74 35.49 3.24
CA ILE A 156 -14.42 34.44 2.28
C ILE A 156 -12.91 34.24 2.23
N THR A 157 -12.12 35.31 2.18
CA THR A 157 -10.66 35.22 2.14
C THR A 157 -10.08 34.57 3.40
N ARG A 158 -10.69 34.79 4.56
CA ARG A 158 -10.31 34.12 5.82
C ARG A 158 -10.62 32.62 5.80
N TYR A 159 -11.77 32.24 5.26
CA TYR A 159 -12.11 30.83 5.09
C TYR A 159 -11.12 30.12 4.15
N ILE A 160 -10.70 30.78 3.07
CA ILE A 160 -9.69 30.26 2.14
C ILE A 160 -8.37 29.97 2.87
N VAL A 161 -7.90 30.87 3.73
CA VAL A 161 -6.67 30.67 4.52
C VAL A 161 -6.82 29.48 5.46
N THR A 162 -7.95 29.37 6.17
CA THR A 162 -8.22 28.23 7.06
C THR A 162 -8.28 26.91 6.27
N LEU A 163 -8.94 26.90 5.12
CA LEU A 163 -9.05 25.75 4.23
C LEU A 163 -7.68 25.30 3.71
N ASN A 164 -6.82 26.25 3.37
CA ASN A 164 -5.44 25.97 2.95
C ASN A 164 -4.64 25.25 4.06
N TRP A 165 -4.72 25.72 5.30
CA TRP A 165 -4.03 25.08 6.43
C TRP A 165 -4.61 23.70 6.75
N ALA A 166 -5.93 23.55 6.72
CA ALA A 166 -6.58 22.25 6.92
C ALA A 166 -6.16 21.24 5.85
N PHE A 167 -6.19 21.66 4.58
CA PHE A 167 -5.77 20.80 3.47
C PHE A 167 -4.29 20.43 3.55
N PHE A 168 -3.42 21.40 3.90
CA PHE A 168 -2.00 21.14 4.11
C PHE A 168 -1.77 20.08 5.21
N GLY A 169 -2.49 20.21 6.33
CA GLY A 169 -2.42 19.24 7.43
C GLY A 169 -2.85 17.82 7.00
N VAL A 170 -3.97 17.71 6.29
CA VAL A 170 -4.48 16.44 5.78
C VAL A 170 -3.49 15.82 4.77
N LEU A 171 -2.99 16.61 3.84
CA LEU A 171 -2.05 16.15 2.83
C LEU A 171 -0.73 15.68 3.45
N LEU A 172 -0.24 16.39 4.47
CA LEU A 172 0.95 16.01 5.22
C LEU A 172 0.75 14.70 5.97
N ALA A 173 -0.42 14.51 6.60
CA ALA A 173 -0.76 13.27 7.29
C ALA A 173 -0.83 12.08 6.32
N ILE A 174 -1.54 12.23 5.20
CA ILE A 174 -1.65 11.19 4.17
C ILE A 174 -0.27 10.86 3.59
N SER A 175 0.53 11.88 3.24
CA SER A 175 1.87 11.68 2.70
C SER A 175 2.79 10.95 3.68
N SER A 176 2.70 11.25 4.98
CA SER A 176 3.46 10.57 6.03
C SER A 176 3.11 9.09 6.11
N VAL A 177 1.81 8.75 6.12
CA VAL A 177 1.34 7.36 6.13
C VAL A 177 1.81 6.63 4.87
N MET A 178 1.65 7.23 3.69
CA MET A 178 2.07 6.63 2.42
C MET A 178 3.59 6.44 2.34
N CYS A 179 4.39 7.38 2.88
CA CYS A 179 5.84 7.22 2.97
C CYS A 179 6.23 6.05 3.90
N LEU A 180 5.58 5.91 5.06
CA LEU A 180 5.82 4.79 5.97
C LEU A 180 5.50 3.44 5.31
N LEU A 181 4.36 3.34 4.63
CA LEU A 181 3.96 2.15 3.88
C LEU A 181 4.94 1.88 2.73
N GLY A 182 5.30 2.89 1.94
CA GLY A 182 6.26 2.77 0.85
C GLY A 182 7.64 2.31 1.32
N PHE A 183 8.08 2.80 2.50
CA PHE A 183 9.33 2.35 3.11
C PHE A 183 9.27 0.89 3.57
N ARG A 184 8.12 0.46 4.11
CA ARG A 184 7.88 -0.93 4.52
C ARG A 184 7.85 -1.87 3.32
N PHE A 185 7.02 -1.59 2.32
CA PHE A 185 6.95 -2.38 1.08
C PHE A 185 8.28 -2.43 0.33
N GLY A 186 8.99 -1.28 0.23
CA GLY A 186 10.30 -1.25 -0.39
C GLY A 186 11.32 -2.15 0.30
N ARG A 187 11.24 -2.27 1.64
CA ARG A 187 12.10 -3.17 2.41
C ARG A 187 11.77 -4.65 2.15
N ASP A 188 10.48 -4.96 2.04
CA ASP A 188 10.05 -6.34 1.78
C ASP A 188 10.43 -6.78 0.35
N ILE A 189 10.30 -5.89 -0.64
CA ILE A 189 10.75 -6.14 -2.02
C ILE A 189 12.27 -6.34 -2.10
N GLU A 190 13.08 -5.52 -1.38
CA GLU A 190 14.53 -5.71 -1.35
C GLU A 190 14.92 -7.05 -0.74
N LYS A 191 14.32 -7.42 0.39
CA LYS A 191 14.57 -8.73 1.03
C LYS A 191 14.22 -9.88 0.10
N GLU A 192 13.10 -9.79 -0.61
CA GLU A 192 12.69 -10.83 -1.55
C GLU A 192 13.65 -10.92 -2.74
N ALA A 193 14.08 -9.78 -3.28
CA ALA A 193 15.08 -9.75 -4.35
C ALA A 193 16.44 -10.30 -3.89
N GLU A 194 16.89 -10.02 -2.65
CA GLU A 194 18.10 -10.59 -2.08
C GLU A 194 17.97 -12.11 -1.90
N ARG A 195 16.83 -12.60 -1.43
CA ARG A 195 16.54 -14.05 -1.33
C ARG A 195 16.61 -14.73 -2.68
N GLN A 196 15.98 -14.14 -3.71
CA GLN A 196 16.04 -14.68 -5.06
C GLN A 196 17.47 -14.69 -5.61
N GLN A 197 18.24 -13.63 -5.41
CA GLN A 197 19.63 -13.57 -5.84
C GLN A 197 20.47 -14.65 -5.16
N THR A 198 20.33 -14.81 -3.84
CA THR A 198 21.04 -15.86 -3.07
C THR A 198 20.62 -17.25 -3.55
N PHE A 199 19.32 -17.46 -3.83
CA PHE A 199 18.80 -18.69 -4.39
C PHE A 199 19.49 -19.07 -5.72
N PHE A 200 19.56 -18.13 -6.67
CA PHE A 200 20.22 -18.39 -7.97
C PHE A 200 21.73 -18.60 -7.83
N GLN A 201 22.40 -17.88 -6.94
CA GLN A 201 23.82 -18.08 -6.67
C GLN A 201 24.08 -19.48 -6.13
N ASN A 202 23.33 -19.91 -5.11
CA ASN A 202 23.49 -21.21 -4.49
C ASN A 202 23.13 -22.35 -5.47
N ALA A 203 22.04 -22.22 -6.25
CA ALA A 203 21.69 -23.17 -7.29
C ALA A 203 22.80 -23.34 -8.32
N SER A 204 23.41 -22.21 -8.74
CA SER A 204 24.53 -22.25 -9.70
C SER A 204 25.77 -22.95 -9.12
N HIS A 205 26.07 -22.74 -7.84
CA HIS A 205 27.17 -23.43 -7.16
C HIS A 205 26.92 -24.95 -7.05
N GLU A 206 25.69 -25.34 -6.62
CA GLU A 206 25.32 -26.74 -6.47
C GLU A 206 25.26 -27.50 -7.79
N LEU A 207 24.93 -26.84 -8.89
CA LEU A 207 24.99 -27.42 -10.23
C LEU A 207 26.42 -27.51 -10.81
N LYS A 208 27.29 -26.56 -10.46
CA LYS A 208 28.64 -26.49 -10.99
C LYS A 208 29.51 -27.63 -10.46
N THR A 209 29.37 -28.03 -9.20
CA THR A 209 30.18 -29.06 -8.57
C THR A 209 30.06 -30.43 -9.29
N PRO A 210 28.83 -30.99 -9.47
CA PRO A 210 28.67 -32.26 -10.20
C PRO A 210 29.08 -32.14 -11.67
N LEU A 211 28.83 -31.00 -12.31
CA LEU A 211 29.23 -30.74 -13.69
C LEU A 211 30.75 -30.81 -13.84
N MET A 212 31.52 -30.22 -12.93
CA MET A 212 32.98 -30.30 -12.94
C MET A 212 33.48 -31.70 -12.66
N ALA A 213 32.80 -32.50 -11.82
CA ALA A 213 33.14 -33.90 -11.62
C ALA A 213 32.92 -34.71 -12.91
N ILE A 214 31.73 -34.57 -13.55
CA ILE A 214 31.45 -35.22 -14.86
C ILE A 214 32.52 -34.87 -15.89
N GLN A 215 32.87 -33.57 -15.99
CA GLN A 215 33.89 -33.11 -16.92
C GLN A 215 35.25 -33.73 -16.61
N GLY A 216 35.70 -33.72 -15.35
CA GLY A 216 36.98 -34.25 -14.93
C GLY A 216 37.11 -35.78 -15.19
N TYR A 217 36.05 -36.54 -14.91
CA TYR A 217 36.04 -37.99 -15.21
C TYR A 217 36.03 -38.27 -16.72
N ALA A 218 35.29 -37.48 -17.50
CA ALA A 218 35.29 -37.60 -18.96
C ALA A 218 36.67 -37.28 -19.56
N GLU A 219 37.34 -36.20 -19.09
CA GLU A 219 38.69 -35.84 -19.48
C GLU A 219 39.71 -36.93 -19.08
N GLY A 220 39.54 -37.53 -17.89
CA GLY A 220 40.37 -38.64 -17.42
C GLY A 220 40.25 -39.91 -18.28
N ILE A 221 39.04 -40.23 -18.75
CA ILE A 221 38.81 -41.31 -19.74
C ILE A 221 39.52 -40.97 -21.05
N GLN A 222 39.34 -39.74 -21.56
CA GLN A 222 39.93 -39.29 -22.83
C GLN A 222 41.47 -39.32 -22.78
N ALA A 223 42.05 -38.97 -21.63
CA ALA A 223 43.49 -39.01 -21.43
C ALA A 223 44.06 -40.43 -21.18
N GLY A 224 43.19 -41.43 -21.05
CA GLY A 224 43.60 -42.82 -20.76
C GLY A 224 44.16 -43.03 -19.35
N VAL A 225 43.91 -42.12 -18.41
CA VAL A 225 44.43 -42.18 -17.04
C VAL A 225 43.41 -42.72 -16.02
N MET A 226 42.16 -42.98 -16.47
CA MET A 226 41.09 -43.54 -15.65
C MET A 226 40.47 -44.76 -16.29
N ASP A 227 40.03 -45.72 -15.48
CA ASP A 227 39.23 -46.85 -15.92
C ASP A 227 37.87 -46.40 -16.44
N THR A 228 37.52 -46.79 -17.66
CA THR A 228 36.29 -46.33 -18.34
C THR A 228 35.03 -46.76 -17.61
N GLY A 229 35.02 -47.97 -17.00
CA GLY A 229 33.84 -48.46 -16.26
C GLY A 229 33.57 -47.68 -15.00
N SER A 230 34.56 -47.53 -14.14
CA SER A 230 34.44 -46.79 -12.87
C SER A 230 34.14 -45.32 -13.11
N ALA A 231 34.76 -44.68 -14.11
CA ALA A 231 34.52 -43.30 -14.46
C ALA A 231 33.10 -43.09 -15.03
N ALA A 232 32.60 -44.02 -15.84
CA ALA A 232 31.22 -43.95 -16.35
C ALA A 232 30.18 -44.07 -15.24
N GLU A 233 30.39 -44.92 -14.25
CA GLU A 233 29.52 -45.05 -13.07
C GLU A 233 29.40 -43.70 -12.29
N VAL A 234 30.55 -43.04 -12.08
CA VAL A 234 30.55 -41.72 -11.40
C VAL A 234 29.85 -40.67 -12.25
N ILE A 235 30.08 -40.62 -13.57
CA ILE A 235 29.40 -39.68 -14.48
C ILE A 235 27.90 -39.90 -14.44
N LEU A 236 27.42 -41.14 -14.46
CA LEU A 236 26.00 -41.45 -14.38
C LEU A 236 25.41 -41.02 -13.03
N ALA A 237 26.09 -41.34 -11.90
CA ALA A 237 25.63 -40.95 -10.57
C ALA A 237 25.54 -39.43 -10.39
N GLU A 238 26.52 -38.67 -10.93
CA GLU A 238 26.48 -37.21 -10.85
C GLU A 238 25.41 -36.59 -11.80
N SER A 239 25.17 -37.23 -12.96
CA SER A 239 24.08 -36.84 -13.87
C SER A 239 22.71 -37.06 -13.24
N ASP A 240 22.46 -38.17 -12.57
CA ASP A 240 21.24 -38.48 -11.86
C ASP A 240 21.04 -37.48 -10.68
N ARG A 241 22.13 -37.18 -9.97
CA ARG A 241 22.10 -36.15 -8.91
C ARG A 241 21.72 -34.77 -9.44
N MET A 242 22.27 -34.35 -10.59
CA MET A 242 21.93 -33.08 -11.24
C MET A 242 20.45 -33.04 -11.64
N THR A 243 19.95 -34.13 -12.22
CA THR A 243 18.54 -34.24 -12.61
C THR A 243 17.63 -34.05 -11.39
N GLY A 244 17.90 -34.75 -10.29
CA GLY A 244 17.16 -34.59 -9.06
C GLY A 244 17.19 -33.14 -8.51
N LEU A 245 18.36 -32.48 -8.57
CA LEU A 245 18.49 -31.08 -8.13
C LEU A 245 17.70 -30.13 -9.00
N VAL A 246 17.69 -30.31 -10.33
CA VAL A 246 16.89 -29.52 -11.26
C VAL A 246 15.40 -29.70 -10.99
N ASP A 247 14.93 -30.92 -10.74
CA ASP A 247 13.54 -31.21 -10.43
C ASP A 247 13.13 -30.54 -9.11
N GLU A 248 13.96 -30.57 -8.06
CA GLU A 248 13.72 -29.86 -6.80
C GLU A 248 13.61 -28.35 -7.00
N LEU A 249 14.49 -27.75 -7.83
CA LEU A 249 14.47 -26.33 -8.16
C LEU A 249 13.20 -25.92 -8.92
N LEU A 250 12.79 -26.75 -9.89
CA LEU A 250 11.56 -26.51 -10.66
C LEU A 250 10.32 -26.58 -9.78
N ASP A 251 10.27 -27.50 -8.82
CA ASP A 251 9.13 -27.63 -7.91
C ASP A 251 9.04 -26.46 -6.95
N ILE A 252 10.15 -26.02 -6.36
CA ILE A 252 10.16 -24.78 -5.57
C ILE A 252 9.66 -23.59 -6.41
N SER A 253 10.14 -23.47 -7.65
CA SER A 253 9.71 -22.39 -8.55
C SER A 253 8.21 -22.43 -8.84
N LYS A 254 7.62 -23.62 -9.05
CA LYS A 254 6.17 -23.80 -9.26
C LYS A 254 5.37 -23.39 -8.01
N ILE A 255 5.86 -23.77 -6.83
CA ILE A 255 5.22 -23.41 -5.54
C ILE A 255 5.26 -21.89 -5.33
N ASP A 256 6.41 -21.25 -5.54
CA ASP A 256 6.57 -19.78 -5.41
C ASP A 256 5.63 -18.99 -6.33
N MET A 257 5.38 -19.52 -7.53
CA MET A 257 4.45 -18.91 -8.48
C MET A 257 2.97 -19.17 -8.13
N GLY A 258 2.67 -19.93 -7.08
CA GLY A 258 1.31 -20.38 -6.77
C GLY A 258 0.67 -21.23 -7.88
N ARG A 259 1.49 -21.85 -8.73
CA ARG A 259 1.05 -22.60 -9.92
C ARG A 259 0.93 -24.10 -9.69
N GLN A 260 1.12 -24.57 -8.47
CA GLN A 260 0.99 -25.98 -8.14
C GLN A 260 -0.36 -26.24 -7.45
N PRO A 261 -1.44 -26.54 -8.21
CA PRO A 261 -2.70 -26.94 -7.62
C PRO A 261 -2.49 -28.29 -6.93
N LEU A 262 -2.91 -28.40 -5.67
CA LEU A 262 -2.93 -29.69 -4.96
C LEU A 262 -4.05 -30.58 -5.52
N THR A 263 -3.75 -31.81 -5.82
CA THR A 263 -4.73 -32.84 -6.16
C THR A 263 -5.14 -33.56 -4.87
N LEU A 264 -6.10 -32.95 -4.15
CA LEU A 264 -6.53 -33.47 -2.85
C LEU A 264 -7.42 -34.71 -3.00
N SER A 265 -7.05 -35.82 -2.36
CA SER A 265 -7.80 -37.07 -2.25
C SER A 265 -7.93 -37.50 -0.78
N GLU A 266 -8.95 -38.29 -0.46
CA GLU A 266 -9.06 -38.97 0.82
C GLU A 266 -8.01 -40.11 0.86
N THR A 267 -7.01 -39.97 1.72
CA THR A 267 -5.86 -40.86 1.78
C THR A 267 -5.69 -41.41 3.18
N ASP A 268 -5.50 -42.73 3.34
CA ASP A 268 -5.05 -43.30 4.60
C ASP A 268 -3.54 -43.00 4.78
N ILE A 269 -3.24 -42.09 5.71
CA ILE A 269 -1.88 -41.63 5.96
C ILE A 269 -0.97 -42.78 6.41
N ARG A 270 -1.49 -43.83 7.08
CA ARG A 270 -0.68 -44.98 7.52
C ARG A 270 -0.15 -45.76 6.31
N GLU A 271 -1.03 -46.02 5.30
CA GLU A 271 -0.61 -46.71 4.09
C GLU A 271 0.45 -45.89 3.33
N LEU A 272 0.24 -44.57 3.21
CA LEU A 272 1.22 -43.67 2.61
C LEU A 272 2.58 -43.72 3.32
N LEU A 273 2.56 -43.77 4.67
CA LEU A 273 3.79 -43.86 5.46
C LEU A 273 4.46 -45.23 5.30
N TYR A 274 3.71 -46.34 5.27
CA TYR A 274 4.28 -47.68 4.96
C TYR A 274 4.92 -47.74 3.57
N ASP A 275 4.26 -47.15 2.57
CA ASP A 275 4.84 -47.09 1.22
C ASP A 275 6.11 -46.23 1.19
N SER A 276 6.15 -45.12 1.94
CA SER A 276 7.34 -44.26 2.07
C SER A 276 8.50 -45.02 2.75
N ILE A 277 8.20 -45.85 3.76
CA ILE A 277 9.18 -46.72 4.43
C ILE A 277 9.72 -47.75 3.44
N ARG A 278 8.85 -48.47 2.70
CA ARG A 278 9.26 -49.45 1.69
C ARG A 278 10.20 -48.84 0.64
N ALA A 279 9.94 -47.63 0.22
CA ALA A 279 10.77 -46.93 -0.76
C ALA A 279 12.21 -46.68 -0.29
N VAL A 280 12.42 -46.48 1.03
CA VAL A 280 13.75 -46.22 1.62
C VAL A 280 14.37 -47.44 2.30
N GLU A 281 13.64 -48.54 2.45
CA GLU A 281 14.09 -49.78 3.13
C GLU A 281 15.39 -50.36 2.57
N PRO A 282 15.62 -50.43 1.22
CA PRO A 282 16.90 -50.89 0.69
C PRO A 282 18.09 -50.03 1.16
N ALA A 283 17.92 -48.72 1.23
CA ALA A 283 18.95 -47.80 1.70
C ALA A 283 19.19 -47.93 3.23
N ALA A 284 18.13 -48.14 3.99
CA ALA A 284 18.21 -48.42 5.42
C ALA A 284 18.97 -49.71 5.70
N ALA A 285 18.64 -50.78 4.98
CA ALA A 285 19.31 -52.07 5.11
C ALA A 285 20.80 -51.98 4.74
N ALA A 286 21.15 -51.29 3.65
CA ALA A 286 22.53 -51.07 3.24
C ALA A 286 23.35 -50.28 4.31
N SER A 287 22.69 -49.39 5.07
CA SER A 287 23.32 -48.59 6.13
C SER A 287 23.23 -49.26 7.53
N GLY A 288 22.61 -50.43 7.63
CA GLY A 288 22.41 -51.11 8.91
C GLY A 288 21.43 -50.41 9.89
N ILE A 289 20.55 -49.58 9.37
CA ILE A 289 19.59 -48.81 10.16
C ILE A 289 18.23 -49.49 10.18
N THR A 290 17.66 -49.65 11.34
CA THR A 290 16.33 -50.25 11.56
C THR A 290 15.27 -49.16 11.59
N ILE A 291 14.25 -49.25 10.69
CA ILE A 291 13.09 -48.36 10.75
C ILE A 291 11.99 -49.00 11.61
N ALA A 292 11.54 -48.33 12.63
CA ALA A 292 10.53 -48.79 13.58
C ALA A 292 9.24 -47.95 13.41
N PRO A 293 8.25 -48.44 12.65
CA PRO A 293 6.95 -47.79 12.57
C PRO A 293 6.11 -48.08 13.82
N ASP A 294 5.40 -47.04 14.31
CA ASP A 294 4.45 -47.15 15.40
C ASP A 294 3.18 -46.37 15.01
N PHE A 295 2.23 -47.08 14.41
CA PHE A 295 0.97 -46.55 13.92
C PHE A 295 -0.22 -47.23 14.59
N PRO A 296 -1.38 -46.56 14.74
CA PRO A 296 -2.59 -47.20 15.24
C PRO A 296 -3.11 -48.23 14.24
N GLU A 297 -3.91 -49.19 14.70
CA GLU A 297 -4.52 -50.19 13.83
C GLU A 297 -5.62 -49.62 12.93
N GLU A 298 -6.33 -48.60 13.40
CA GLU A 298 -7.41 -47.97 12.69
C GLU A 298 -6.90 -47.01 11.54
N PRO A 299 -7.59 -46.96 10.39
CA PRO A 299 -7.26 -46.03 9.32
C PRO A 299 -7.29 -44.56 9.76
N ILE A 300 -6.30 -43.80 9.30
CA ILE A 300 -6.24 -42.34 9.53
C ILE A 300 -6.47 -41.64 8.21
N MET A 301 -7.75 -41.30 7.91
CA MET A 301 -8.14 -40.65 6.67
C MET A 301 -7.85 -39.15 6.73
N VAL A 302 -7.11 -38.65 5.75
CA VAL A 302 -6.76 -37.24 5.60
C VAL A 302 -6.96 -36.80 4.16
N LYS A 303 -7.54 -35.63 3.96
CA LYS A 303 -7.66 -35.04 2.63
C LYS A 303 -6.36 -34.32 2.27
N CYS A 304 -5.55 -34.97 1.43
CA CYS A 304 -4.23 -34.46 1.05
C CYS A 304 -3.88 -34.84 -0.39
N ASP A 305 -2.83 -34.23 -0.92
CA ASP A 305 -2.15 -34.67 -2.13
C ASP A 305 -1.14 -35.75 -1.74
N ASP A 306 -1.47 -37.03 -1.98
CA ASP A 306 -0.71 -38.19 -1.58
C ASP A 306 0.72 -38.19 -2.14
N THR A 307 0.88 -37.76 -3.39
CA THR A 307 2.17 -37.66 -4.08
C THR A 307 3.08 -36.64 -3.38
N GLN A 308 2.55 -35.48 -3.05
CA GLN A 308 3.33 -34.43 -2.38
C GLN A 308 3.67 -34.79 -0.93
N ILE A 309 2.71 -35.36 -0.17
CA ILE A 309 2.96 -35.80 1.21
C ILE A 309 3.96 -36.95 1.22
N ARG A 310 3.85 -37.93 0.31
CA ARG A 310 4.83 -39.02 0.16
C ARG A 310 6.22 -38.48 -0.07
N ARG A 311 6.36 -37.48 -0.95
CA ARG A 311 7.62 -36.80 -1.23
C ARG A 311 8.20 -36.13 0.01
N ALA A 312 7.38 -35.39 0.74
CA ALA A 312 7.78 -34.71 1.98
C ALA A 312 8.28 -35.72 3.03
N VAL A 313 7.56 -36.83 3.21
CA VAL A 313 7.93 -37.90 4.14
C VAL A 313 9.23 -38.58 3.70
N THR A 314 9.35 -38.93 2.43
CA THR A 314 10.57 -39.57 1.88
C THR A 314 11.79 -38.68 2.05
N ASN A 315 11.67 -37.36 1.83
CA ASN A 315 12.75 -36.41 2.08
C ASN A 315 13.22 -36.40 3.54
N ILE A 316 12.28 -36.46 4.51
CA ILE A 316 12.64 -36.53 5.92
C ILE A 316 13.26 -37.89 6.26
N LEU A 317 12.69 -39.00 5.75
CA LEU A 317 13.22 -40.34 6.00
C LEU A 317 14.66 -40.49 5.45
N THR A 318 14.92 -40.07 4.21
CA THR A 318 16.27 -40.11 3.64
C THR A 318 17.25 -39.23 4.39
N ASN A 319 16.79 -38.11 4.92
CA ASN A 319 17.60 -37.27 5.79
C ASN A 319 17.88 -37.95 7.14
N GLY A 320 16.84 -38.54 7.79
CA GLY A 320 17.00 -39.33 9.00
C GLY A 320 17.96 -40.50 8.84
N LEU A 321 17.89 -41.28 7.73
CA LEU A 321 18.82 -42.37 7.44
C LEU A 321 20.28 -41.89 7.31
N ARG A 322 20.53 -40.68 6.93
CA ARG A 322 21.90 -40.13 6.79
C ARG A 322 22.52 -39.85 8.18
N TYR A 323 21.71 -39.44 9.16
CA TYR A 323 22.19 -38.99 10.43
C TYR A 323 21.96 -40.01 11.56
N ALA A 324 21.04 -40.97 11.36
CA ALA A 324 20.81 -42.05 12.30
C ALA A 324 22.08 -42.91 12.53
N ARG A 325 22.26 -43.38 13.77
CA ARG A 325 23.31 -44.36 14.11
C ARG A 325 22.85 -45.80 13.90
N SER A 326 21.66 -46.12 14.31
CA SER A 326 21.12 -47.49 14.23
C SER A 326 19.60 -47.56 14.03
N LYS A 327 18.87 -46.51 14.42
CA LYS A 327 17.40 -46.58 14.50
C LYS A 327 16.72 -45.30 14.03
N LEU A 328 15.64 -45.46 13.25
CA LEU A 328 14.73 -44.40 12.85
C LEU A 328 13.31 -44.76 13.30
N CYS A 329 12.72 -43.97 14.21
CA CYS A 329 11.36 -44.19 14.69
C CYS A 329 10.39 -43.31 13.90
N LEU A 330 9.28 -43.90 13.45
CA LEU A 330 8.23 -43.19 12.73
C LEU A 330 6.90 -43.41 13.46
N THR A 331 6.35 -42.34 14.02
CA THR A 331 5.04 -42.40 14.73
C THR A 331 4.00 -41.58 14.00
N CYS A 332 2.76 -42.09 14.02
CA CYS A 332 1.61 -41.37 13.45
C CYS A 332 0.46 -41.43 14.44
N ARG A 333 -0.09 -40.28 14.82
CA ARG A 333 -1.21 -40.17 15.76
C ARG A 333 -2.22 -39.14 15.34
N PRO A 334 -3.52 -39.45 15.44
CA PRO A 334 -4.56 -38.42 15.26
C PRO A 334 -4.54 -37.45 16.44
N ASP A 335 -4.69 -36.14 16.16
CA ASP A 335 -4.85 -35.08 17.16
C ASP A 335 -6.00 -34.16 16.76
N LYS A 336 -7.19 -34.40 17.33
CA LYS A 336 -8.44 -33.68 17.02
C LYS A 336 -8.79 -33.71 15.52
N GLN A 337 -8.55 -32.63 14.80
CA GLN A 337 -8.77 -32.51 13.35
C GLN A 337 -7.48 -32.64 12.54
N ASN A 338 -6.35 -32.87 13.19
CA ASN A 338 -5.04 -32.96 12.57
C ASN A 338 -4.44 -34.35 12.75
N VAL A 339 -3.37 -34.62 12.01
CA VAL A 339 -2.55 -35.81 12.19
C VAL A 339 -1.13 -35.37 12.49
N ILE A 340 -0.55 -35.92 13.53
CA ILE A 340 0.84 -35.69 13.91
C ILE A 340 1.67 -36.85 13.41
N ILE A 341 2.61 -36.57 12.51
CA ILE A 341 3.63 -37.49 12.04
C ILE A 341 4.95 -37.04 12.67
N ARG A 342 5.62 -37.96 13.40
CA ARG A 342 6.93 -37.70 14.01
C ARG A 342 7.92 -38.71 13.45
N ILE A 343 9.06 -38.19 12.99
CA ILE A 343 10.19 -38.97 12.48
C ILE A 343 11.36 -38.60 13.38
N GLN A 344 11.99 -39.60 14.03
CA GLN A 344 13.06 -39.40 15.02
C GLN A 344 14.20 -40.38 14.73
N ASP A 345 15.39 -39.86 14.58
CA ASP A 345 16.63 -40.62 14.50
C ASP A 345 17.35 -40.66 15.87
N ASP A 346 18.30 -41.58 15.98
CA ASP A 346 19.18 -41.76 17.17
C ASP A 346 20.58 -41.15 16.90
N GLY A 347 20.68 -40.17 16.06
CA GLY A 347 21.92 -39.47 15.66
C GLY A 347 22.45 -38.51 16.71
N ASP A 348 23.46 -37.72 16.30
CA ASP A 348 24.09 -36.71 17.17
C ASP A 348 23.22 -35.48 17.45
N GLY A 349 22.04 -35.42 16.84
CA GLY A 349 21.15 -34.25 16.94
C GLY A 349 21.61 -33.08 16.05
N ILE A 350 20.87 -31.99 16.13
CA ILE A 350 21.10 -30.77 15.34
C ILE A 350 21.69 -29.70 16.28
N ALA A 351 22.76 -29.03 15.89
CA ALA A 351 23.30 -27.93 16.67
C ALA A 351 22.23 -26.84 16.91
N GLU A 352 22.18 -26.28 18.12
CA GLU A 352 21.17 -25.28 18.49
C GLU A 352 21.13 -24.07 17.53
N GLY A 353 22.30 -23.67 17.03
CA GLY A 353 22.41 -22.58 16.05
C GLY A 353 21.86 -22.93 14.67
N ASP A 354 21.78 -24.23 14.31
CA ASP A 354 21.30 -24.70 13.01
C ASP A 354 19.78 -24.93 12.99
N LEU A 355 19.18 -25.27 14.14
CA LEU A 355 17.74 -25.59 14.26
C LEU A 355 16.80 -24.55 13.61
N PRO A 356 17.00 -23.23 13.78
CA PRO A 356 16.14 -22.23 13.14
C PRO A 356 16.24 -22.21 11.62
N HIS A 357 17.36 -22.72 11.06
CA HIS A 357 17.74 -22.54 9.66
C HIS A 357 17.58 -23.79 8.81
N ILE A 358 17.39 -24.98 9.40
CA ILE A 358 17.36 -26.25 8.64
C ILE A 358 16.28 -26.35 7.55
N PHE A 359 15.23 -25.53 7.65
CA PHE A 359 14.16 -25.40 6.66
C PHE A 359 14.38 -24.24 5.68
N GLU A 360 15.51 -23.55 5.75
CA GLU A 360 15.88 -22.51 4.78
C GLU A 360 16.45 -23.15 3.51
N ARG A 361 16.20 -22.55 2.37
CA ARG A 361 16.68 -23.06 1.06
C ARG A 361 18.19 -23.00 1.00
N PHE A 362 18.81 -24.11 0.56
CA PHE A 362 20.27 -24.28 0.47
C PHE A 362 21.00 -24.20 1.82
N TYR A 363 20.28 -24.29 2.92
CA TYR A 363 20.93 -24.42 4.20
C TYR A 363 21.49 -25.85 4.33
N MET A 364 22.78 -25.95 4.50
CA MET A 364 23.49 -27.22 4.67
C MET A 364 24.24 -27.16 6.01
N GLY A 365 23.88 -28.04 6.94
CA GLY A 365 24.75 -28.34 8.07
C GLY A 365 26.03 -29.03 7.60
N LYS A 366 26.88 -29.45 8.52
CA LYS A 366 28.23 -30.01 8.24
C LYS A 366 28.29 -31.17 7.23
N SER A 367 27.15 -31.79 6.87
CA SER A 367 27.09 -32.99 5.99
C SER A 367 25.93 -32.95 4.97
N GLY A 368 25.33 -31.79 4.67
CA GLY A 368 24.19 -31.68 3.76
C GLY A 368 24.51 -31.99 2.31
N LYS A 369 23.51 -32.47 1.50
CA LYS A 369 23.70 -32.75 0.02
C LYS A 369 23.27 -31.60 -0.87
N SER A 370 22.05 -31.04 -0.69
CA SER A 370 21.50 -29.99 -1.56
C SER A 370 20.90 -28.82 -0.78
N GLY A 371 20.53 -29.03 0.48
CA GLY A 371 19.85 -28.02 1.31
C GLY A 371 18.47 -27.60 0.80
N ILE A 372 17.90 -28.35 -0.17
CA ILE A 372 16.60 -28.03 -0.80
C ILE A 372 15.49 -28.92 -0.24
N GLY A 373 15.76 -30.19 0.05
CA GLY A 373 14.74 -31.18 0.41
C GLY A 373 13.89 -30.79 1.63
N LEU A 374 14.51 -30.33 2.74
CA LEU A 374 13.76 -29.89 3.93
C LEU A 374 12.98 -28.57 3.66
N ALA A 375 13.53 -27.66 2.86
CA ALA A 375 12.82 -26.44 2.46
C ALA A 375 11.58 -26.79 1.62
N LEU A 376 11.72 -27.69 0.65
CA LEU A 376 10.60 -28.20 -0.16
C LEU A 376 9.56 -28.91 0.72
N THR A 377 10.01 -29.73 1.67
CA THR A 377 9.11 -30.37 2.64
C THR A 377 8.28 -29.36 3.40
N LYS A 378 8.89 -28.29 3.91
CA LYS A 378 8.19 -27.21 4.59
C LYS A 378 7.13 -26.56 3.70
N GLU A 379 7.45 -26.27 2.47
CA GLU A 379 6.50 -25.67 1.52
C GLU A 379 5.33 -26.62 1.21
N ILE A 380 5.58 -27.92 0.99
CA ILE A 380 4.54 -28.93 0.80
C ILE A 380 3.59 -28.97 2.01
N ILE A 381 4.12 -29.02 3.22
CA ILE A 381 3.31 -29.04 4.45
C ILE A 381 2.50 -27.74 4.61
N HIS A 382 3.08 -26.57 4.28
CA HIS A 382 2.37 -25.30 4.31
C HIS A 382 1.24 -25.25 3.26
N LEU A 383 1.43 -25.78 2.06
CA LEU A 383 0.37 -25.88 1.06
C LEU A 383 -0.82 -26.72 1.56
N HIS A 384 -0.56 -27.73 2.39
CA HIS A 384 -1.58 -28.55 3.08
C HIS A 384 -2.11 -27.90 4.36
N LYS A 385 -1.76 -26.63 4.65
CA LYS A 385 -2.14 -25.87 5.85
C LYS A 385 -1.61 -26.51 7.15
N GLY A 386 -0.58 -27.35 7.04
CA GLY A 386 0.11 -27.98 8.15
C GLY A 386 1.28 -27.12 8.68
N THR A 387 1.91 -27.61 9.73
CA THR A 387 3.12 -27.03 10.33
C THR A 387 4.18 -28.10 10.48
N ILE A 388 5.45 -27.73 10.25
CA ILE A 388 6.60 -28.61 10.47
C ILE A 388 7.52 -27.96 11.49
N ARG A 389 8.10 -28.77 12.38
CA ARG A 389 9.06 -28.34 13.40
C ARG A 389 10.13 -29.41 13.57
N ALA A 390 11.33 -28.97 13.91
CA ALA A 390 12.41 -29.84 14.31
C ALA A 390 12.89 -29.46 15.74
N TYR A 391 13.28 -30.44 16.48
CA TYR A 391 13.83 -30.27 17.82
C TYR A 391 14.71 -31.47 18.16
N ASN A 392 15.68 -31.27 19.02
CA ASN A 392 16.41 -32.37 19.61
C ASN A 392 15.55 -33.03 20.69
N GLY A 393 15.40 -34.36 20.64
CA GLY A 393 14.75 -35.12 21.68
C GLY A 393 15.65 -35.25 22.89
N ASP A 394 15.07 -35.46 24.06
CA ASP A 394 15.82 -35.92 25.22
C ASP A 394 16.33 -37.35 24.90
N SER A 395 17.65 -37.52 24.95
CA SER A 395 18.36 -38.78 24.66
C SER A 395 18.10 -39.86 25.73
#